data_b7fbbc71f0badcf130d1b3201bd9aea4
#
_entry.id   b7fbbc71f0badcf130d1b3201bd9aea4
#
_cell.length_a   1.000
_cell.length_b   1.000
_cell.length_c   1.000
_cell.angle_alpha   90.00
_cell.angle_beta   90.00
_cell.angle_gamma   90.00
#
_symmetry.space_group_name_H-M   'P 1'
#
loop_
_entity.id
_entity.type
_entity.pdbx_description
1 polymer ?
#
loop_
_entity_poly.entity_id
_entity_poly.type
_entity_poly.pdbx_seq_one_letter_code
_entity_poly.pdbx_strand_id
1 'polypeptide(L)'
;MKNLLCTLLIFITINTFSQNKSNTDKPFIEVSGQADTLVLPNKIWINVLLMEKDTKGKKSVEDLEKEMILKLQEIGINTDKNVSVKDMSSNYKIYLLRQNDVFKSKTYSVLVTNAQTASKVFLGLEKIGISNVQIEKIENDQQKNIRLLLNEKAILRAKQIAESLTKPLSQKVGNAIQINNFEDISNQLMGNIAGIAVRAQGSFYSEAPSEPNIEFEKIKIVSNVQVRFLLE
;
A
#
# COMPACT_ATOMS: atom_id res chain seq x y z
N MET A 1 -4.65 -49.89 -43.78
CA MET A 1 -4.43 -49.69 -42.35
C MET A 1 -2.97 -49.59 -41.95
N LYS A 2 -2.04 -50.38 -42.54
CA LYS A 2 -0.61 -50.34 -42.23
C LYS A 2 0.06 -49.00 -42.56
N ASN A 3 -0.32 -48.33 -43.66
CA ASN A 3 0.25 -47.06 -44.11
C ASN A 3 -0.25 -45.86 -43.28
N LEU A 4 -1.48 -45.98 -42.69
CA LEU A 4 -2.06 -44.94 -41.81
C LEU A 4 -1.35 -44.91 -40.44
N LEU A 5 -0.88 -46.09 -39.98
CA LEU A 5 -0.16 -46.20 -38.69
C LEU A 5 1.23 -45.62 -38.78
N CYS A 6 1.94 -45.75 -39.94
CA CYS A 6 3.24 -45.17 -40.17
C CYS A 6 3.20 -43.64 -40.27
N THR A 7 2.16 -43.06 -40.89
CA THR A 7 2.02 -41.57 -40.95
C THR A 7 1.68 -40.99 -39.59
N LEU A 8 0.95 -41.68 -38.75
CA LEU A 8 0.65 -41.23 -37.36
C LEU A 8 1.90 -41.24 -36.48
N LEU A 9 2.80 -42.24 -36.65
CA LEU A 9 4.06 -42.31 -35.88
C LEU A 9 5.02 -41.18 -36.22
N ILE A 10 5.05 -40.70 -37.48
CA ILE A 10 5.93 -39.61 -37.96
C ILE A 10 5.47 -38.25 -37.35
N PHE A 11 4.16 -38.04 -37.13
CA PHE A 11 3.64 -36.81 -36.54
C PHE A 11 3.95 -36.64 -35.03
N ILE A 12 4.21 -37.74 -34.31
CA ILE A 12 4.51 -37.71 -32.86
C ILE A 12 5.98 -37.30 -32.61
N THR A 13 6.89 -37.50 -33.56
CA THR A 13 8.32 -37.22 -33.35
C THR A 13 8.73 -35.76 -33.53
N ILE A 14 7.84 -34.89 -34.06
CA ILE A 14 8.18 -33.48 -34.35
C ILE A 14 8.04 -32.56 -33.15
N ASN A 15 7.35 -32.98 -32.07
CA ASN A 15 7.08 -32.11 -30.92
C ASN A 15 8.13 -32.12 -29.80
N THR A 16 9.24 -32.84 -29.94
CA THR A 16 10.24 -33.00 -28.86
C THR A 16 11.41 -31.99 -28.91
N PHE A 17 11.44 -31.05 -29.84
CA PHE A 17 12.56 -30.10 -29.99
C PHE A 17 12.29 -28.69 -29.43
N SER A 18 11.21 -28.47 -28.69
CA SER A 18 10.94 -27.18 -28.02
C SER A 18 11.45 -27.16 -26.59
N GLN A 19 12.65 -27.66 -26.33
CA GLN A 19 13.37 -27.30 -25.11
C GLN A 19 14.12 -26.01 -25.43
N ASN A 20 13.59 -24.90 -24.85
CA ASN A 20 14.32 -23.64 -24.82
C ASN A 20 15.68 -23.88 -24.13
N LYS A 21 16.72 -24.05 -24.92
CA LYS A 21 18.10 -24.06 -24.48
C LYS A 21 18.33 -22.70 -23.82
N SER A 22 18.35 -22.68 -22.51
CA SER A 22 18.77 -21.49 -21.77
C SER A 22 20.19 -21.15 -22.23
N ASN A 23 20.31 -20.04 -22.90
CA ASN A 23 21.46 -19.67 -23.75
C ASN A 23 22.66 -19.20 -22.91
N THR A 24 23.05 -19.96 -21.88
CA THR A 24 24.19 -19.59 -21.03
C THR A 24 25.16 -20.80 -20.97
N ASP A 25 25.93 -21.00 -22.04
CA ASP A 25 27.04 -21.97 -22.04
C ASP A 25 28.24 -21.51 -21.16
N LYS A 26 28.14 -20.31 -20.53
CA LYS A 26 29.19 -19.79 -19.66
C LYS A 26 28.87 -20.05 -18.21
N PRO A 27 29.87 -20.39 -17.38
CA PRO A 27 29.65 -20.55 -15.95
C PRO A 27 29.15 -19.25 -15.32
N PHE A 28 28.20 -19.35 -14.40
CA PHE A 28 27.62 -18.19 -13.73
C PHE A 28 27.35 -18.50 -12.25
N ILE A 29 27.24 -17.45 -11.47
CA ILE A 29 26.73 -17.48 -10.12
C ILE A 29 25.42 -16.70 -10.04
N GLU A 30 24.41 -17.24 -9.39
CA GLU A 30 23.12 -16.59 -9.15
C GLU A 30 22.96 -16.30 -7.66
N VAL A 31 22.70 -15.07 -7.35
CA VAL A 31 22.58 -14.59 -5.96
C VAL A 31 21.41 -13.62 -5.84
N SER A 32 20.87 -13.53 -4.63
CA SER A 32 19.84 -12.54 -4.29
C SER A 32 20.43 -11.46 -3.41
N GLY A 33 20.03 -10.21 -3.65
CA GLY A 33 20.33 -9.07 -2.81
C GLY A 33 19.06 -8.42 -2.31
N GLN A 34 19.09 -7.95 -1.07
CA GLN A 34 17.98 -7.26 -0.43
C GLN A 34 18.45 -5.97 0.22
N ALA A 35 17.62 -4.94 0.13
CA ALA A 35 17.79 -3.71 0.91
C ALA A 35 16.41 -3.24 1.38
N ASP A 36 16.36 -2.67 2.57
CA ASP A 36 15.13 -2.12 3.14
C ASP A 36 15.38 -0.84 3.93
N THR A 37 14.31 -0.10 4.16
CA THR A 37 14.28 1.07 5.02
C THR A 37 12.91 1.28 5.64
N LEU A 38 12.86 2.03 6.73
CA LEU A 38 11.64 2.42 7.42
C LEU A 38 11.41 3.92 7.23
N VAL A 39 10.22 4.30 6.76
CA VAL A 39 9.84 5.70 6.52
C VAL A 39 8.54 6.05 7.24
N LEU A 40 8.43 7.30 7.71
CA LEU A 40 7.17 7.79 8.26
C LEU A 40 6.18 8.05 7.13
N PRO A 41 4.90 7.71 7.31
CA PRO A 41 3.86 8.11 6.37
C PRO A 41 3.69 9.64 6.40
N ASN A 42 3.48 10.24 5.23
CA ASN A 42 3.20 11.65 5.06
C ASN A 42 1.95 11.93 4.22
N LYS A 43 1.22 10.87 3.87
CA LYS A 43 -0.10 10.92 3.24
C LYS A 43 -1.01 9.92 3.93
N ILE A 44 -2.01 10.44 4.61
CA ILE A 44 -3.00 9.66 5.35
C ILE A 44 -4.37 10.02 4.82
N TRP A 45 -5.07 9.08 4.21
CA TRP A 45 -6.44 9.24 3.74
C TRP A 45 -7.40 8.75 4.81
N ILE A 46 -8.28 9.64 5.22
CA ILE A 46 -9.34 9.37 6.19
C ILE A 46 -10.65 9.33 5.42
N ASN A 47 -11.33 8.20 5.48
CA ASN A 47 -12.66 8.01 4.93
C ASN A 47 -13.70 8.49 5.93
N VAL A 48 -14.59 9.38 5.50
CA VAL A 48 -15.69 9.91 6.30
C VAL A 48 -17.01 9.60 5.60
N LEU A 49 -17.86 8.81 6.23
CA LEU A 49 -19.16 8.45 5.72
C LEU A 49 -20.24 9.26 6.46
N LEU A 50 -20.94 10.12 5.72
CA LEU A 50 -22.08 10.88 6.21
C LEU A 50 -23.37 10.14 5.88
N MET A 51 -24.20 9.88 6.88
CA MET A 51 -25.52 9.23 6.69
C MET A 51 -26.61 9.97 7.47
N GLU A 52 -27.72 10.28 6.83
CA GLU A 52 -28.90 10.86 7.50
C GLU A 52 -29.44 9.96 8.62
N LYS A 53 -29.28 8.64 8.44
CA LYS A 53 -29.69 7.64 9.44
C LYS A 53 -29.02 7.84 10.81
N ASP A 54 -27.77 8.29 10.83
CA ASP A 54 -27.01 8.45 12.08
C ASP A 54 -27.58 9.55 12.97
N THR A 55 -28.22 10.53 12.36
CA THR A 55 -28.94 11.62 13.07
C THR A 55 -30.43 11.31 13.27
N LYS A 56 -30.87 10.07 12.99
CA LYS A 56 -32.30 9.69 12.99
C LYS A 56 -33.15 10.59 12.08
N GLY A 57 -32.60 11.04 10.95
CA GLY A 57 -33.26 11.94 10.00
C GLY A 57 -33.40 13.40 10.48
N LYS A 58 -32.75 13.80 11.58
CA LYS A 58 -32.80 15.18 12.09
C LYS A 58 -31.95 16.17 11.29
N LYS A 59 -30.87 15.69 10.67
CA LYS A 59 -29.98 16.47 9.82
C LYS A 59 -29.89 15.81 8.45
N SER A 60 -29.95 16.62 7.41
CA SER A 60 -29.68 16.17 6.04
C SER A 60 -28.19 15.87 5.83
N VAL A 61 -27.84 15.10 4.80
CA VAL A 61 -26.42 14.90 4.42
C VAL A 61 -25.75 16.21 4.09
N GLU A 62 -26.48 17.15 3.49
CA GLU A 62 -26.02 18.48 3.13
C GLU A 62 -25.67 19.33 4.38
N ASP A 63 -26.45 19.21 5.46
CA ASP A 63 -26.15 19.87 6.74
C ASP A 63 -24.92 19.26 7.41
N LEU A 64 -24.83 17.92 7.43
CA LEU A 64 -23.65 17.22 7.93
C LEU A 64 -22.39 17.55 7.16
N GLU A 65 -22.47 17.64 5.84
CA GLU A 65 -21.38 18.06 4.96
C GLU A 65 -20.88 19.45 5.32
N LYS A 66 -21.80 20.41 5.46
CA LYS A 66 -21.46 21.80 5.84
C LYS A 66 -20.76 21.85 7.21
N GLU A 67 -21.29 21.15 8.19
CA GLU A 67 -20.68 21.07 9.53
C GLU A 67 -19.28 20.41 9.48
N MET A 68 -19.13 19.33 8.71
CA MET A 68 -17.85 18.66 8.48
C MET A 68 -16.82 19.60 7.87
N ILE A 69 -17.17 20.30 6.78
CA ILE A 69 -16.26 21.22 6.09
C ILE A 69 -15.82 22.35 7.03
N LEU A 70 -16.73 22.96 7.76
CA LEU A 70 -16.41 24.01 8.73
C LEU A 70 -15.47 23.49 9.83
N LYS A 71 -15.70 22.27 10.34
CA LYS A 71 -14.87 21.68 11.37
C LYS A 71 -13.47 21.34 10.83
N LEU A 72 -13.35 20.83 9.61
CA LEU A 72 -12.07 20.57 8.97
C LEU A 72 -11.27 21.84 8.74
N GLN A 73 -11.91 22.94 8.32
CA GLN A 73 -11.28 24.25 8.19
C GLN A 73 -10.80 24.79 9.54
N GLU A 74 -11.58 24.64 10.63
CA GLU A 74 -11.19 25.01 11.98
C GLU A 74 -9.93 24.26 12.45
N ILE A 75 -9.78 22.99 12.05
CA ILE A 75 -8.59 22.17 12.33
C ILE A 75 -7.38 22.62 11.50
N GLY A 76 -7.57 23.45 10.49
CA GLY A 76 -6.52 23.96 9.60
C GLY A 76 -6.34 23.13 8.33
N ILE A 77 -7.33 22.31 7.93
CA ILE A 77 -7.28 21.55 6.69
C ILE A 77 -7.77 22.42 5.53
N ASN A 78 -6.98 22.48 4.46
CA ASN A 78 -7.41 23.10 3.21
C ASN A 78 -8.42 22.16 2.52
N THR A 79 -9.69 22.46 2.68
CA THR A 79 -10.80 21.60 2.19
C THR A 79 -10.84 21.51 0.67
N ASP A 80 -10.46 22.59 -0.05
CA ASP A 80 -10.47 22.59 -1.52
C ASP A 80 -9.45 21.63 -2.14
N LYS A 81 -8.33 21.40 -1.43
CA LYS A 81 -7.24 20.54 -1.92
C LYS A 81 -7.27 19.15 -1.32
N ASN A 82 -7.69 19.04 -0.06
CA ASN A 82 -7.49 17.85 0.75
C ASN A 82 -8.79 17.09 1.06
N VAL A 83 -9.94 17.57 0.60
CA VAL A 83 -11.22 16.87 0.74
C VAL A 83 -11.79 16.57 -0.63
N SER A 84 -12.15 15.33 -0.86
CA SER A 84 -12.77 14.88 -2.10
C SER A 84 -13.97 13.99 -1.81
N VAL A 85 -15.00 14.09 -2.66
CA VAL A 85 -16.13 13.18 -2.63
C VAL A 85 -15.73 11.88 -3.32
N LYS A 86 -15.94 10.74 -2.65
CA LYS A 86 -15.68 9.41 -3.21
C LYS A 86 -16.91 8.77 -3.79
N ASP A 87 -18.03 8.89 -3.07
CA ASP A 87 -19.28 8.26 -3.46
C ASP A 87 -20.47 9.02 -2.89
N MET A 88 -21.59 8.95 -3.62
CA MET A 88 -22.88 9.47 -3.20
C MET A 88 -23.96 8.46 -3.53
N SER A 89 -24.73 8.06 -2.54
CA SER A 89 -25.84 7.14 -2.74
C SER A 89 -27.12 7.62 -2.08
N SER A 90 -28.26 7.23 -2.67
CA SER A 90 -29.59 7.49 -2.14
C SER A 90 -30.33 6.16 -2.11
N ASN A 91 -30.61 5.65 -0.91
CA ASN A 91 -31.30 4.40 -0.72
C ASN A 91 -32.77 4.65 -0.37
N TYR A 92 -33.66 4.23 -1.26
CA TYR A 92 -35.10 4.25 -1.04
C TYR A 92 -35.54 2.93 -0.39
N LYS A 93 -36.08 2.99 0.85
CA LYS A 93 -36.66 1.83 1.51
C LYS A 93 -38.17 1.95 1.57
N ILE A 94 -38.87 0.99 0.95
CA ILE A 94 -40.31 0.86 1.01
C ILE A 94 -40.67 0.07 2.28
N TYR A 95 -41.37 0.67 3.22
CA TYR A 95 -41.96 -0.01 4.37
C TYR A 95 -43.45 -0.16 4.16
N LEU A 96 -43.97 -1.38 4.27
CA LEU A 96 -45.38 -1.72 4.00
C LEU A 96 -46.40 -0.98 4.93
N LEU A 97 -45.94 -0.43 6.05
CA LEU A 97 -46.79 0.17 7.10
C LEU A 97 -46.24 1.51 7.66
N ARG A 98 -45.21 2.11 7.06
CA ARG A 98 -44.63 3.41 7.48
C ARG A 98 -44.31 4.27 6.26
N GLN A 99 -44.22 5.58 6.51
CA GLN A 99 -43.80 6.55 5.53
C GLN A 99 -42.45 6.16 4.89
N ASN A 100 -42.35 6.27 3.57
CA ASN A 100 -41.15 5.91 2.82
C ASN A 100 -40.02 6.88 3.17
N ASP A 101 -39.00 6.40 3.90
CA ASP A 101 -37.84 7.18 4.24
C ASP A 101 -36.75 6.98 3.16
N VAL A 102 -36.35 8.05 2.53
CA VAL A 102 -35.17 8.10 1.65
C VAL A 102 -34.01 8.56 2.49
N PHE A 103 -33.04 7.66 2.75
CA PHE A 103 -31.81 8.01 3.44
C PHE A 103 -30.71 8.23 2.41
N LYS A 104 -30.12 9.41 2.42
CA LYS A 104 -28.95 9.74 1.64
C LYS A 104 -27.67 9.42 2.41
N SER A 105 -26.62 9.11 1.66
CA SER A 105 -25.26 9.01 2.20
C SER A 105 -24.26 9.57 1.21
N LYS A 106 -23.19 10.17 1.74
CA LYS A 106 -22.03 10.65 0.99
C LYS A 106 -20.75 10.20 1.68
N THR A 107 -19.79 9.76 0.89
CA THR A 107 -18.48 9.35 1.37
C THR A 107 -17.43 10.34 0.92
N TYR A 108 -16.63 10.81 1.87
CA TYR A 108 -15.54 11.75 1.63
C TYR A 108 -14.19 11.10 1.95
N SER A 109 -13.18 11.54 1.24
CA SER A 109 -11.78 11.25 1.54
C SER A 109 -11.12 12.55 1.98
N VAL A 110 -10.53 12.53 3.18
CA VAL A 110 -9.79 13.66 3.75
C VAL A 110 -8.33 13.29 3.83
N LEU A 111 -7.47 14.06 3.14
CA LEU A 111 -6.02 13.87 3.15
C LEU A 111 -5.39 14.71 4.25
N VAL A 112 -4.61 14.06 5.12
CA VAL A 112 -3.78 14.72 6.13
C VAL A 112 -2.33 14.20 6.06
N THR A 113 -1.38 14.95 6.64
CA THR A 113 0.05 14.69 6.45
C THR A 113 0.75 14.04 7.65
N ASN A 114 0.10 14.01 8.81
CA ASN A 114 0.67 13.47 10.04
C ASN A 114 -0.41 12.94 10.99
N ALA A 115 0.00 12.17 11.98
CA ALA A 115 -0.87 11.51 12.94
C ALA A 115 -1.61 12.50 13.87
N GLN A 116 -0.96 13.61 14.25
CA GLN A 116 -1.58 14.62 15.10
C GLN A 116 -2.77 15.27 14.40
N THR A 117 -2.62 15.63 13.12
CA THR A 117 -3.71 16.18 12.31
C THR A 117 -4.82 15.15 12.11
N ALA A 118 -4.46 13.87 11.87
CA ALA A 118 -5.43 12.80 11.78
C ALA A 118 -6.26 12.68 13.07
N SER A 119 -5.59 12.67 14.22
CA SER A 119 -6.27 12.63 15.54
C SER A 119 -7.23 13.82 15.73
N LYS A 120 -6.81 15.03 15.35
CA LYS A 120 -7.69 16.22 15.41
C LYS A 120 -8.92 16.07 14.52
N VAL A 121 -8.79 15.45 13.35
CA VAL A 121 -9.93 15.15 12.46
C VAL A 121 -10.91 14.21 13.14
N PHE A 122 -10.44 13.08 13.69
CA PHE A 122 -11.30 12.12 14.39
C PHE A 122 -12.05 12.77 15.56
N LEU A 123 -11.32 13.41 16.47
CA LEU A 123 -11.90 14.07 17.63
C LEU A 123 -12.81 15.25 17.25
N GLY A 124 -12.44 16.01 16.23
CA GLY A 124 -13.22 17.14 15.74
C GLY A 124 -14.55 16.72 15.14
N LEU A 125 -14.55 15.66 14.33
CA LEU A 125 -15.75 15.14 13.69
C LEU A 125 -16.68 14.43 14.71
N GLU A 126 -16.11 13.71 15.68
CA GLU A 126 -16.87 13.09 16.77
C GLU A 126 -17.65 14.14 17.57
N LYS A 127 -17.02 15.30 17.90
CA LYS A 127 -17.66 16.39 18.63
C LYS A 127 -18.90 16.96 17.95
N ILE A 128 -19.02 16.86 16.65
CA ILE A 128 -20.19 17.31 15.87
C ILE A 128 -21.14 16.14 15.50
N GLY A 129 -20.88 14.94 16.06
CA GLY A 129 -21.73 13.77 15.89
C GLY A 129 -21.47 12.97 14.61
N ILE A 130 -20.33 13.18 13.93
CA ILE A 130 -19.88 12.40 12.78
C ILE A 130 -18.89 11.35 13.30
N SER A 131 -19.33 10.09 13.41
CA SER A 131 -18.57 8.98 13.99
C SER A 131 -18.12 7.91 13.00
N ASN A 132 -18.66 7.89 11.79
CA ASN A 132 -18.26 6.95 10.72
C ASN A 132 -16.99 7.44 10.02
N VAL A 133 -15.88 7.43 10.75
CA VAL A 133 -14.58 7.93 10.33
C VAL A 133 -13.55 6.81 10.48
N GLN A 134 -12.78 6.53 9.44
CA GLN A 134 -11.75 5.50 9.48
C GLN A 134 -10.55 5.88 8.61
N ILE A 135 -9.37 5.39 8.98
CA ILE A 135 -8.21 5.49 8.10
C ILE A 135 -8.41 4.52 6.95
N GLU A 136 -8.34 5.03 5.73
CA GLU A 136 -8.48 4.24 4.53
C GLU A 136 -7.12 3.73 4.03
N LYS A 137 -6.13 4.62 4.03
CA LYS A 137 -4.83 4.37 3.43
C LYS A 137 -3.77 5.26 4.06
N ILE A 138 -2.58 4.73 4.21
CA ILE A 138 -1.38 5.50 4.61
C ILE A 138 -0.27 5.26 3.61
N GLU A 139 0.44 6.31 3.20
CA GLU A 139 1.54 6.24 2.24
C GLU A 139 2.65 7.24 2.58
N ASN A 140 3.80 7.04 1.96
CA ASN A 140 4.85 8.03 1.84
C ASN A 140 4.98 8.41 0.36
N ASP A 141 4.93 9.71 0.03
CA ASP A 141 4.98 10.21 -1.36
C ASP A 141 6.34 9.99 -2.02
N GLN A 142 7.41 9.78 -1.24
CA GLN A 142 8.74 9.48 -1.74
C GLN A 142 8.99 7.98 -1.96
N GLN A 143 7.97 7.12 -1.74
CA GLN A 143 8.12 5.68 -1.80
C GLN A 143 8.77 5.19 -3.10
N LYS A 144 8.40 5.78 -4.24
CA LYS A 144 8.98 5.42 -5.56
C LYS A 144 10.46 5.76 -5.64
N ASN A 145 10.85 6.96 -5.22
CA ASN A 145 12.25 7.40 -5.23
C ASN A 145 13.10 6.58 -4.26
N ILE A 146 12.57 6.31 -3.07
CA ILE A 146 13.23 5.47 -2.07
C ILE A 146 13.45 4.06 -2.62
N ARG A 147 12.47 3.50 -3.33
CA ARG A 147 12.59 2.17 -3.94
C ARG A 147 13.70 2.13 -4.99
N LEU A 148 13.87 3.15 -5.81
CA LEU A 148 14.98 3.23 -6.75
C LEU A 148 16.35 3.17 -6.04
N LEU A 149 16.51 3.93 -4.96
CA LEU A 149 17.72 3.88 -4.14
C LEU A 149 17.94 2.52 -3.47
N LEU A 150 16.87 1.86 -3.06
CA LEU A 150 16.94 0.51 -2.48
C LEU A 150 17.32 -0.54 -3.54
N ASN A 151 16.85 -0.38 -4.79
CA ASN A 151 17.24 -1.26 -5.90
C ASN A 151 18.76 -1.22 -6.12
N GLU A 152 19.36 -0.03 -6.14
CA GLU A 152 20.83 0.12 -6.24
C GLU A 152 21.54 -0.60 -5.09
N LYS A 153 21.10 -0.36 -3.85
CA LYS A 153 21.68 -1.02 -2.66
C LYS A 153 21.53 -2.54 -2.71
N ALA A 154 20.37 -3.04 -3.16
CA ALA A 154 20.11 -4.47 -3.30
C ALA A 154 21.03 -5.13 -4.34
N ILE A 155 21.25 -4.47 -5.50
CA ILE A 155 22.19 -4.94 -6.54
C ILE A 155 23.62 -4.96 -6.01
N LEU A 156 24.07 -3.89 -5.32
CA LEU A 156 25.39 -3.86 -4.71
C LEU A 156 25.56 -4.98 -3.66
N ARG A 157 24.53 -5.25 -2.88
CA ARG A 157 24.54 -6.36 -1.91
C ARG A 157 24.62 -7.72 -2.59
N ALA A 158 23.89 -7.93 -3.69
CA ALA A 158 23.98 -9.15 -4.49
C ALA A 158 25.43 -9.34 -5.01
N LYS A 159 26.06 -8.28 -5.54
CA LYS A 159 27.46 -8.35 -6.00
C LYS A 159 28.42 -8.73 -4.86
N GLN A 160 28.30 -8.09 -3.70
CA GLN A 160 29.13 -8.43 -2.51
C GLN A 160 28.96 -9.89 -2.10
N ILE A 161 27.73 -10.43 -2.14
CA ILE A 161 27.45 -11.83 -1.84
C ILE A 161 28.15 -12.73 -2.87
N ALA A 162 28.01 -12.43 -4.16
CA ALA A 162 28.67 -13.19 -5.23
C ALA A 162 30.19 -13.22 -5.04
N GLU A 163 30.81 -12.06 -4.79
CA GLU A 163 32.26 -11.96 -4.52
C GLU A 163 32.70 -12.77 -3.29
N SER A 164 31.90 -12.74 -2.23
CA SER A 164 32.21 -13.51 -1.02
C SER A 164 32.15 -15.02 -1.22
N LEU A 165 31.24 -15.50 -2.07
CA LEU A 165 31.06 -16.91 -2.39
C LEU A 165 32.09 -17.44 -3.37
N THR A 166 32.58 -16.60 -4.29
CA THR A 166 33.55 -17.01 -5.33
C THR A 166 35.01 -16.93 -4.84
N LYS A 167 35.30 -16.04 -3.89
CA LYS A 167 36.64 -15.83 -3.35
C LYS A 167 37.34 -17.13 -2.83
N PRO A 168 36.68 -18.02 -2.07
CA PRO A 168 37.31 -19.27 -1.60
C PRO A 168 37.64 -20.23 -2.75
N LEU A 169 36.97 -20.10 -3.89
CA LEU A 169 37.17 -20.93 -5.08
C LEU A 169 38.19 -20.34 -6.06
N SER A 170 38.81 -19.20 -5.71
CA SER A 170 39.73 -18.44 -6.57
C SER A 170 39.10 -18.00 -7.89
N GLN A 171 37.75 -17.89 -7.93
CA GLN A 171 36.97 -17.38 -9.07
C GLN A 171 36.65 -15.91 -8.89
N LYS A 172 36.48 -15.21 -10.02
CA LYS A 172 36.10 -13.77 -10.04
C LYS A 172 34.68 -13.61 -10.53
N VAL A 173 34.01 -12.59 -9.98
CA VAL A 173 32.68 -12.17 -10.42
C VAL A 173 32.85 -11.23 -11.62
N GLY A 174 32.38 -11.67 -12.78
CA GLY A 174 32.36 -10.90 -14.02
C GLY A 174 31.11 -10.05 -14.15
N ASN A 175 30.71 -9.77 -15.38
CA ASN A 175 29.54 -8.94 -15.70
C ASN A 175 28.21 -9.60 -15.29
N ALA A 176 27.24 -8.79 -14.88
CA ALA A 176 25.86 -9.25 -14.71
C ALA A 176 25.25 -9.58 -16.09
N ILE A 177 24.69 -10.77 -16.22
CA ILE A 177 24.03 -11.25 -17.46
C ILE A 177 22.51 -11.27 -17.36
N GLN A 178 21.99 -11.24 -16.15
CA GLN A 178 20.55 -11.17 -15.89
C GLN A 178 20.30 -10.47 -14.55
N ILE A 179 19.33 -9.57 -14.53
CA ILE A 179 18.86 -8.90 -13.31
C ILE A 179 17.34 -9.02 -13.30
N ASN A 180 16.80 -9.66 -12.27
CA ASN A 180 15.38 -9.73 -12.00
C ASN A 180 15.07 -8.89 -10.76
N ASN A 181 14.19 -7.94 -10.91
CA ASN A 181 13.65 -7.16 -9.79
C ASN A 181 12.26 -7.71 -9.45
N PHE A 182 12.13 -8.26 -8.27
CA PHE A 182 10.84 -8.74 -7.77
C PHE A 182 10.16 -7.59 -7.02
N GLU A 183 9.30 -6.85 -7.74
CA GLU A 183 8.40 -5.94 -7.05
C GLU A 183 7.37 -6.76 -6.28
N ASP A 184 7.35 -6.56 -4.97
CA ASP A 184 6.33 -7.17 -4.13
C ASP A 184 4.99 -6.44 -4.36
N ILE A 185 4.24 -6.91 -5.35
CA ILE A 185 2.91 -6.39 -5.71
C ILE A 185 1.91 -6.64 -4.59
N SER A 186 2.19 -7.58 -3.68
CA SER A 186 1.29 -7.94 -2.57
C SER A 186 1.03 -6.77 -1.63
N ASN A 187 2.02 -5.89 -1.42
CA ASN A 187 1.87 -4.68 -0.61
C ASN A 187 1.09 -3.55 -1.31
N GLN A 188 0.84 -3.64 -2.62
CA GLN A 188 0.01 -2.67 -3.35
C GLN A 188 -1.48 -3.07 -3.36
N LEU A 189 -1.79 -4.36 -3.25
CA LEU A 189 -3.16 -4.89 -3.28
C LEU A 189 -3.81 -4.98 -1.90
N MET A 190 -3.02 -5.10 -0.86
CA MET A 190 -3.50 -4.93 0.50
C MET A 190 -3.06 -3.56 0.98
N GLY A 191 -3.98 -2.60 1.01
CA GLY A 191 -3.87 -1.46 1.92
C GLY A 191 -3.76 -2.05 3.32
N ASN A 192 -2.55 -2.49 3.68
CA ASN A 192 -2.29 -2.93 5.02
C ASN A 192 -2.55 -1.73 5.92
N ILE A 193 -3.71 -1.73 6.53
CA ILE A 193 -3.88 -1.19 7.86
C ILE A 193 -3.00 -2.10 8.73
N ALA A 194 -1.68 -1.94 8.60
CA ALA A 194 -0.74 -2.44 9.59
C ALA A 194 -1.22 -1.82 10.89
N GLY A 195 -1.55 -2.66 11.86
CA GLY A 195 -2.30 -2.28 13.02
C GLY A 195 -1.84 -0.94 13.58
N ILE A 196 -2.79 -0.07 13.87
CA ILE A 196 -2.56 1.21 14.53
C ILE A 196 -1.96 0.87 15.90
N ALA A 197 -0.65 0.78 15.98
CA ALA A 197 0.04 0.69 17.27
C ALA A 197 0.04 2.11 17.85
N VAL A 198 -1.01 2.45 18.57
CA VAL A 198 -1.04 3.65 19.41
C VAL A 198 -0.07 3.39 20.58
N ARG A 199 1.18 3.84 20.43
CA ARG A 199 2.09 3.93 21.55
C ARG A 199 1.73 5.17 22.34
N ALA A 200 0.82 5.01 23.28
CA ALA A 200 0.65 5.97 24.35
C ALA A 200 1.85 5.84 25.30
N GLN A 201 2.85 6.71 25.13
CA GLN A 201 3.94 6.83 26.11
C GLN A 201 3.44 7.73 27.24
N GLY A 202 2.66 7.12 28.15
CA GLY A 202 2.18 7.75 29.34
C GLY A 202 3.29 7.86 30.38
N SER A 203 3.83 9.04 30.54
CA SER A 203 4.48 9.42 31.79
C SER A 203 3.38 9.77 32.80
N PHE A 204 3.19 8.93 33.80
CA PHE A 204 2.35 9.25 34.94
C PHE A 204 3.06 10.32 35.79
N TYR A 205 2.64 11.52 35.72
CA TYR A 205 2.87 12.71 36.55
C TYR A 205 3.17 13.93 35.69
N SER A 206 2.13 14.67 35.27
CA SER A 206 2.18 16.13 35.18
C SER A 206 0.80 16.70 34.83
N GLU A 207 0.45 17.76 35.45
CA GLU A 207 -0.75 18.58 35.28
C GLU A 207 -0.87 19.11 33.84
N ALA A 208 -2.02 18.98 33.28
CA ALA A 208 -2.61 19.33 32.01
C ALA A 208 -2.68 18.12 31.03
N PRO A 209 -3.84 17.87 30.42
CA PRO A 209 -3.95 16.82 29.40
C PRO A 209 -3.20 17.30 28.16
N SER A 210 -1.90 16.97 28.10
CA SER A 210 -1.15 17.10 26.87
C SER A 210 -1.78 16.16 25.84
N GLU A 211 -2.08 16.68 24.64
CA GLU A 211 -2.57 15.85 23.53
C GLU A 211 -1.66 14.63 23.40
N PRO A 212 -2.19 13.41 23.38
CA PRO A 212 -1.37 12.21 23.29
C PRO A 212 -0.49 12.29 22.04
N ASN A 213 0.81 12.10 22.21
CA ASN A 213 1.73 12.04 21.08
C ASN A 213 1.48 10.73 20.34
N ILE A 214 0.63 10.78 19.30
CA ILE A 214 0.24 9.66 18.48
C ILE A 214 1.09 9.70 17.22
N GLU A 215 1.81 8.61 16.93
CA GLU A 215 2.56 8.42 15.71
C GLU A 215 2.06 7.15 15.01
N PHE A 216 2.05 7.20 13.67
CA PHE A 216 1.83 5.99 12.88
C PHE A 216 3.07 5.11 12.86
N GLU A 217 2.87 3.81 12.76
CA GLU A 217 3.94 2.87 12.52
C GLU A 217 4.65 3.22 11.19
N LYS A 218 5.98 3.08 11.19
CA LYS A 218 6.79 3.33 10.00
C LYS A 218 6.48 2.29 8.92
N ILE A 219 6.37 2.76 7.69
CA ILE A 219 6.20 1.92 6.52
C ILE A 219 7.55 1.29 6.16
N LYS A 220 7.60 -0.03 6.08
CA LYS A 220 8.78 -0.75 5.60
C LYS A 220 8.75 -0.81 4.07
N ILE A 221 9.79 -0.26 3.42
CA ILE A 221 10.00 -0.36 1.99
C ILE A 221 11.14 -1.35 1.76
N VAL A 222 10.91 -2.36 0.94
CA VAL A 222 11.86 -3.43 0.64
C VAL A 222 12.11 -3.48 -0.86
N SER A 223 13.35 -3.76 -1.25
CA SER A 223 13.75 -4.14 -2.60
C SER A 223 14.45 -5.48 -2.58
N ASN A 224 14.00 -6.40 -3.42
CA ASN A 224 14.59 -7.72 -3.62
C ASN A 224 15.00 -7.87 -5.08
N VAL A 225 16.26 -8.20 -5.32
CA VAL A 225 16.79 -8.44 -6.65
C VAL A 225 17.48 -9.79 -6.70
N GLN A 226 17.39 -10.45 -7.86
CA GLN A 226 18.14 -11.65 -8.18
C GLN A 226 19.05 -11.34 -9.37
N VAL A 227 20.32 -11.62 -9.22
CA VAL A 227 21.33 -11.28 -10.22
C VAL A 227 22.15 -12.50 -10.57
N ARG A 228 22.34 -12.74 -11.87
CA ARG A 228 23.31 -13.70 -12.42
C ARG A 228 24.53 -12.97 -12.89
N PHE A 229 25.69 -13.37 -12.39
CA PHE A 229 26.99 -12.88 -12.81
C PHE A 229 27.76 -13.99 -13.53
N LEU A 230 28.49 -13.64 -14.55
CA LEU A 230 29.49 -14.54 -15.15
C LEU A 230 30.56 -14.86 -14.10
N LEU A 231 31.12 -16.07 -14.19
CA LEU A 231 32.33 -16.46 -13.45
C LEU A 231 33.53 -16.38 -14.38
N GLU A 232 34.61 -15.78 -13.87
CA GLU A 232 35.91 -15.63 -14.54
C GLU A 232 37.02 -16.24 -13.73
#